data_34f81ad920f11a2551e7c26242bd1399
#
_entry.id   34f81ad920f11a2551e7c26242bd1399
#
_cell.length_a   1.000
_cell.length_b   1.000
_cell.length_c   1.000
_cell.angle_alpha   90.00
_cell.angle_beta   90.00
_cell.angle_gamma   90.00
#
_symmetry.space_group_name_H-M   'P 1'
#
loop_
_entity.id
_entity.type
_entity.pdbx_description
1 polymer ?
#
loop_
_entity_poly.entity_id
_entity_poly.type
_entity_poly.pdbx_seq_one_letter_code
_entity_poly.pdbx_strand_id
1 'polypeptide(L)'
;MFFNRDILIRRREEFNKLGVRFHFLGDLNDNKIPEENKFLMSETTEMTSSNNKLNLVFAFNYGSYNEIHNGIKNFIKDKNNDIDIDYIKNKFREYLYIPQMPDPDLLIRTAGEQRLSNFLLYQISYTELMFFDTLWPEFGEEDLNKAVVEFSKRKRTYGKA
;
A
#
# COMPACT_ATOMS: atom_id res chain seq x y z
N MET A 1 0.40 12.36 -14.74
CA MET A 1 -0.26 11.34 -13.91
C MET A 1 -1.49 11.96 -13.29
N PHE A 2 -2.69 11.51 -13.66
CA PHE A 2 -3.93 12.12 -13.19
C PHE A 2 -4.38 11.44 -11.90
N PHE A 3 -4.23 12.14 -10.79
CA PHE A 3 -4.93 11.84 -9.56
C PHE A 3 -6.34 12.45 -9.68
N ASN A 4 -7.39 11.65 -9.49
CA ASN A 4 -8.73 12.18 -9.57
C ASN A 4 -9.07 12.97 -8.30
N ARG A 5 -8.56 14.19 -8.25
CA ARG A 5 -8.66 15.14 -7.17
C ARG A 5 -10.12 15.39 -6.75
N ASP A 6 -11.01 15.49 -7.72
CA ASP A 6 -12.42 15.81 -7.47
C ASP A 6 -13.14 14.69 -6.70
N ILE A 7 -12.81 13.44 -6.99
CA ILE A 7 -13.36 12.29 -6.24
C ILE A 7 -12.87 12.33 -4.80
N LEU A 8 -11.57 12.54 -4.56
CA LEU A 8 -11.04 12.61 -3.20
C LEU A 8 -11.69 13.76 -2.41
N ILE A 9 -11.77 14.98 -2.99
CA ILE A 9 -12.38 16.14 -2.34
C ILE A 9 -13.84 15.85 -1.96
N ARG A 10 -14.63 15.26 -2.87
CA ARG A 10 -16.04 14.98 -2.64
C ARG A 10 -16.29 13.90 -1.60
N ARG A 11 -15.41 12.89 -1.53
CA ARG A 11 -15.65 11.70 -0.72
C ARG A 11 -14.88 11.69 0.61
N ARG A 12 -13.83 12.49 0.78
CA ARG A 12 -12.99 12.47 1.99
C ARG A 12 -13.76 12.78 3.27
N GLU A 13 -14.73 13.71 3.22
CA GLU A 13 -15.56 14.03 4.39
C GLU A 13 -16.50 12.88 4.77
N GLU A 14 -17.08 12.20 3.77
CA GLU A 14 -17.90 11.02 3.98
C GLU A 14 -17.09 9.91 4.66
N PHE A 15 -15.92 9.60 4.10
CA PHE A 15 -15.02 8.59 4.68
C PHE A 15 -14.52 8.97 6.08
N ASN A 16 -14.26 10.26 6.31
CA ASN A 16 -13.89 10.75 7.65
C ASN A 16 -15.01 10.48 8.67
N LYS A 17 -16.26 10.78 8.33
CA LYS A 17 -17.43 10.47 9.18
C LYS A 17 -17.61 8.97 9.42
N LEU A 18 -17.22 8.14 8.47
CA LEU A 18 -17.23 6.68 8.61
C LEU A 18 -16.07 6.13 9.45
N GLY A 19 -15.14 6.98 9.86
CA GLY A 19 -13.98 6.60 10.66
C GLY A 19 -12.86 5.95 9.88
N VAL A 20 -12.77 6.24 8.56
CA VAL A 20 -11.68 5.76 7.68
C VAL A 20 -10.47 6.67 7.83
N ARG A 21 -9.30 6.08 8.04
CA ARG A 21 -8.00 6.75 8.06
C ARG A 21 -7.31 6.59 6.71
N PHE A 22 -6.96 7.73 6.09
CA PHE A 22 -6.29 7.75 4.79
C PHE A 22 -4.77 7.74 4.94
N HIS A 23 -4.14 6.97 4.06
CA HIS A 23 -2.69 6.97 3.87
C HIS A 23 -2.38 7.04 2.37
N PHE A 24 -1.25 7.65 2.03
CA PHE A 24 -0.72 7.67 0.67
C PHE A 24 0.66 7.02 0.66
N LEU A 25 0.83 6.02 -0.20
CA LEU A 25 2.04 5.21 -0.35
C LEU A 25 2.73 5.57 -1.66
N GLY A 26 4.00 5.96 -1.63
CA GLY A 26 4.78 6.24 -2.83
C GLY A 26 5.80 7.35 -2.65
N ASP A 27 6.48 7.71 -3.73
CA ASP A 27 7.39 8.86 -3.75
C ASP A 27 6.58 10.17 -3.93
N LEU A 28 6.02 10.64 -2.82
CA LEU A 28 5.15 11.82 -2.78
C LEU A 28 5.91 13.13 -2.92
N ASN A 29 7.24 13.10 -2.81
CA ASN A 29 8.10 14.29 -2.97
C ASN A 29 8.56 14.50 -4.41
N ASP A 30 8.24 13.59 -5.34
CA ASP A 30 8.60 13.74 -6.75
C ASP A 30 8.07 15.07 -7.31
N ASN A 31 8.94 15.82 -8.00
CA ASN A 31 8.61 17.11 -8.63
C ASN A 31 7.55 16.99 -9.76
N LYS A 32 7.30 15.78 -10.27
CA LYS A 32 6.26 15.50 -11.25
C LYS A 32 4.85 15.53 -10.65
N ILE A 33 4.74 15.51 -9.33
CA ILE A 33 3.46 15.61 -8.63
C ILE A 33 3.16 17.10 -8.41
N PRO A 34 2.03 17.62 -8.92
CA PRO A 34 1.63 19.00 -8.66
C PRO A 34 1.52 19.29 -7.16
N GLU A 35 1.99 20.47 -6.72
CA GLU A 35 1.99 20.84 -5.30
C GLU A 35 0.59 20.82 -4.69
N GLU A 36 -0.44 21.20 -5.47
CA GLU A 36 -1.83 21.13 -5.03
C GLU A 36 -2.28 19.70 -4.70
N ASN A 37 -1.75 18.68 -5.39
CA ASN A 37 -2.05 17.27 -5.08
C ASN A 37 -1.33 16.82 -3.82
N LYS A 38 -0.06 17.24 -3.63
CA LYS A 38 0.70 16.96 -2.41
C LYS A 38 -0.01 17.58 -1.20
N PHE A 39 -0.45 18.83 -1.33
CA PHE A 39 -1.19 19.52 -0.27
C PHE A 39 -2.50 18.77 0.08
N LEU A 40 -3.29 18.39 -0.92
CA LEU A 40 -4.54 17.66 -0.72
C LEU A 40 -4.33 16.31 -0.03
N MET A 41 -3.28 15.56 -0.42
CA MET A 41 -2.93 14.29 0.22
C MET A 41 -2.55 14.50 1.69
N SER A 42 -1.73 15.49 1.97
CA SER A 42 -1.30 15.84 3.35
C SER A 42 -2.50 16.25 4.20
N GLU A 43 -3.33 17.17 3.71
CA GLU A 43 -4.55 17.64 4.39
C GLU A 43 -5.52 16.48 4.68
N THR A 44 -5.72 15.58 3.70
CA THR A 44 -6.60 14.42 3.90
C THR A 44 -6.05 13.44 4.94
N THR A 45 -4.74 13.20 4.94
CA THR A 45 -4.08 12.35 5.93
C THR A 45 -4.22 12.94 7.33
N GLU A 46 -3.99 14.23 7.49
CA GLU A 46 -4.11 14.93 8.77
C GLU A 46 -5.54 14.92 9.27
N MET A 47 -6.51 15.31 8.43
CA MET A 47 -7.94 15.34 8.76
C MET A 47 -8.46 14.00 9.29
N THR A 48 -7.92 12.89 8.80
CA THR A 48 -8.38 11.54 9.15
C THR A 48 -7.45 10.81 10.13
N SER A 49 -6.43 11.49 10.66
CA SER A 49 -5.37 10.88 11.46
C SER A 49 -5.86 10.23 12.77
N SER A 50 -6.94 10.72 13.36
CA SER A 50 -7.55 10.17 14.57
C SER A 50 -8.50 8.99 14.33
N ASN A 51 -8.83 8.70 13.07
CA ASN A 51 -9.74 7.61 12.71
C ASN A 51 -9.05 6.24 12.89
N ASN A 52 -9.85 5.23 13.26
CA ASN A 52 -9.32 3.90 13.58
C ASN A 52 -10.19 2.71 13.15
N LYS A 53 -11.28 2.95 12.40
CA LYS A 53 -12.17 1.86 11.94
C LYS A 53 -11.61 1.10 10.72
N LEU A 54 -10.98 1.83 9.78
CA LEU A 54 -10.40 1.28 8.57
C LEU A 54 -9.20 2.13 8.15
N ASN A 55 -8.10 1.50 7.80
CA ASN A 55 -6.99 2.16 7.11
C ASN A 55 -7.15 1.96 5.61
N LEU A 56 -7.28 3.06 4.86
CA LEU A 56 -7.35 3.07 3.40
C LEU A 56 -6.05 3.66 2.84
N VAL A 57 -5.30 2.85 2.11
CA VAL A 57 -3.99 3.22 1.57
C VAL A 57 -4.07 3.36 0.06
N PHE A 58 -3.74 4.54 -0.45
CA PHE A 58 -3.62 4.80 -1.89
C PHE A 58 -2.16 4.76 -2.30
N ALA A 59 -1.79 3.81 -3.16
CA ALA A 59 -0.49 3.79 -3.80
C ALA A 59 -0.48 4.78 -4.97
N PHE A 60 0.25 5.89 -4.82
CA PHE A 60 0.36 6.94 -5.82
C PHE A 60 1.82 7.24 -6.13
N ASN A 61 2.20 7.24 -7.42
CA ASN A 61 3.60 7.34 -7.84
C ASN A 61 4.49 6.29 -7.13
N TYR A 62 3.95 5.07 -6.98
CA TYR A 62 4.56 4.00 -6.23
C TYR A 62 5.23 2.97 -7.14
N GLY A 63 6.36 2.49 -6.71
CA GLY A 63 7.02 1.32 -7.26
C GLY A 63 7.94 0.71 -6.19
N SER A 64 7.83 -0.59 -5.99
CA SER A 64 8.53 -1.31 -4.92
C SER A 64 10.04 -1.19 -5.01
N TYR A 65 10.61 -1.18 -6.22
CA TYR A 65 12.05 -0.95 -6.39
C TYR A 65 12.49 0.41 -5.83
N ASN A 66 11.72 1.47 -6.11
CA ASN A 66 12.02 2.80 -5.58
C ASN A 66 11.90 2.85 -4.06
N GLU A 67 10.86 2.23 -3.50
CA GLU A 67 10.70 2.11 -2.06
C GLU A 67 11.89 1.42 -1.42
N ILE A 68 12.29 0.25 -1.94
CA ILE A 68 13.43 -0.53 -1.41
C ILE A 68 14.74 0.27 -1.56
N HIS A 69 15.00 0.89 -2.72
CA HIS A 69 16.22 1.69 -2.93
C HIS A 69 16.28 2.90 -1.99
N ASN A 70 15.16 3.59 -1.78
CA ASN A 70 15.08 4.69 -0.82
C ASN A 70 15.24 4.18 0.62
N GLY A 71 14.65 3.05 0.94
CA GLY A 71 14.82 2.38 2.23
C GLY A 71 16.28 2.06 2.52
N ILE A 72 17.00 1.44 1.57
CA ILE A 72 18.43 1.14 1.67
C ILE A 72 19.23 2.43 1.86
N LYS A 73 18.96 3.45 1.05
CA LYS A 73 19.66 4.76 1.15
C LYS A 73 19.51 5.40 2.52
N ASN A 74 18.30 5.37 3.08
CA ASN A 74 18.01 5.95 4.40
C ASN A 74 18.62 5.09 5.50
N PHE A 75 18.53 3.77 5.39
CA PHE A 75 19.14 2.82 6.32
C PHE A 75 20.66 3.03 6.44
N ILE A 76 21.38 3.18 5.30
CA ILE A 76 22.82 3.42 5.28
C ILE A 76 23.17 4.78 5.92
N LYS A 77 22.34 5.81 5.71
CA LYS A 77 22.58 7.13 6.30
C LYS A 77 22.48 7.16 7.82
N ASP A 78 21.56 6.37 8.37
CA ASP A 78 21.29 6.35 9.81
C ASP A 78 22.33 5.53 10.59
N LYS A 79 23.13 4.71 9.91
CA LYS A 79 24.04 3.75 10.56
C LYS A 79 25.48 3.99 10.17
N ASN A 80 26.29 4.36 11.17
CA ASN A 80 27.75 4.40 11.08
C ASN A 80 28.29 2.98 11.38
N ASN A 81 28.57 2.22 10.33
CA ASN A 81 29.58 1.16 10.22
C ASN A 81 29.44 -0.20 10.92
N ASP A 82 28.46 -0.51 11.76
CA ASP A 82 28.36 -1.84 12.36
C ASP A 82 26.99 -2.46 12.10
N ILE A 83 26.77 -2.85 10.84
CA ILE A 83 25.51 -3.42 10.38
C ILE A 83 25.68 -4.93 10.17
N ASP A 84 25.15 -5.73 11.08
CA ASP A 84 25.03 -7.16 10.86
C ASP A 84 23.71 -7.53 10.14
N ILE A 85 23.64 -8.75 9.65
CA ILE A 85 22.49 -9.25 8.90
C ILE A 85 21.22 -9.33 9.77
N ASP A 86 21.36 -9.59 11.05
CA ASP A 86 20.22 -9.74 11.96
C ASP A 86 19.63 -8.37 12.29
N TYR A 87 20.45 -7.34 12.38
CA TYR A 87 19.98 -5.96 12.48
C TYR A 87 19.17 -5.57 11.22
N ILE A 88 19.69 -5.87 10.01
CA ILE A 88 18.98 -5.59 8.76
C ILE A 88 17.61 -6.29 8.75
N LYS A 89 17.55 -7.58 9.03
CA LYS A 89 16.30 -8.37 9.06
C LYS A 89 15.24 -7.75 9.97
N ASN A 90 15.65 -7.25 11.14
CA ASN A 90 14.74 -6.75 12.16
C ASN A 90 14.34 -5.29 11.96
N LYS A 91 15.17 -4.49 11.28
CA LYS A 91 15.04 -3.03 11.25
C LYS A 91 14.76 -2.43 9.88
N PHE A 92 15.06 -3.13 8.79
CA PHE A 92 14.93 -2.58 7.44
C PHE A 92 13.50 -2.12 7.12
N ARG A 93 12.49 -2.81 7.66
CA ARG A 93 11.09 -2.43 7.49
C ARG A 93 10.78 -0.99 7.95
N GLU A 94 11.49 -0.50 8.98
CA GLU A 94 11.30 0.84 9.52
C GLU A 94 11.64 1.95 8.52
N TYR A 95 12.36 1.61 7.44
CA TYR A 95 12.78 2.53 6.37
C TYR A 95 11.90 2.48 5.12
N LEU A 96 10.87 1.63 5.10
CA LEU A 96 9.87 1.62 4.04
C LEU A 96 8.89 2.79 4.19
N TYR A 97 8.12 3.08 3.14
CA TYR A 97 7.25 4.26 3.11
C TYR A 97 6.18 4.28 4.20
N ILE A 98 5.58 3.14 4.53
CA ILE A 98 4.61 3.00 5.62
C ILE A 98 5.02 1.79 6.48
N PRO A 99 5.99 1.94 7.38
CA PRO A 99 6.56 0.81 8.14
C PRO A 99 5.55 0.12 9.07
N GLN A 100 4.53 0.86 9.53
CA GLN A 100 3.47 0.34 10.39
C GLN A 100 2.37 -0.41 9.65
N MET A 101 2.33 -0.36 8.30
CA MET A 101 1.36 -1.10 7.52
C MET A 101 1.64 -2.60 7.62
N PRO A 102 0.66 -3.44 8.00
CA PRO A 102 0.84 -4.89 8.00
C PRO A 102 1.07 -5.41 6.59
N ASP A 103 1.72 -6.56 6.47
CA ASP A 103 1.80 -7.27 5.20
C ASP A 103 0.40 -7.69 4.77
N PRO A 104 0.04 -7.54 3.50
CA PRO A 104 -1.29 -7.88 3.04
C PRO A 104 -1.51 -9.39 3.08
N ASP A 105 -2.69 -9.81 3.51
CA ASP A 105 -3.10 -11.22 3.50
C ASP A 105 -3.53 -11.69 2.11
N LEU A 106 -4.15 -10.80 1.34
CA LEU A 106 -4.67 -11.07 0.01
C LEU A 106 -4.33 -9.92 -0.94
N LEU A 107 -3.82 -10.26 -2.12
CA LEU A 107 -3.66 -9.37 -3.25
C LEU A 107 -4.63 -9.78 -4.36
N ILE A 108 -5.48 -8.87 -4.78
CA ILE A 108 -6.39 -9.04 -5.90
C ILE A 108 -5.89 -8.22 -7.07
N ARG A 109 -5.73 -8.85 -8.23
CA ARG A 109 -5.44 -8.15 -9.48
C ARG A 109 -6.51 -8.44 -10.51
N THR A 110 -7.06 -7.38 -11.07
CA THR A 110 -8.14 -7.38 -12.07
C THR A 110 -7.59 -7.34 -13.50
N ALA A 111 -8.48 -7.37 -14.48
CA ALA A 111 -8.19 -7.26 -15.93
C ALA A 111 -7.39 -8.43 -16.52
N GLY A 112 -7.47 -9.64 -15.96
CA GLY A 112 -6.80 -10.83 -16.47
C GLY A 112 -5.27 -10.81 -16.39
N GLU A 113 -4.70 -9.80 -15.75
CA GLU A 113 -3.26 -9.59 -15.65
C GLU A 113 -2.65 -10.43 -14.53
N GLN A 114 -1.73 -11.34 -14.85
CA GLN A 114 -1.11 -12.29 -13.90
C GLN A 114 0.35 -11.92 -13.59
N ARG A 115 0.59 -10.70 -13.18
CA ARG A 115 1.92 -10.17 -12.79
C ARG A 115 1.78 -9.11 -11.71
N LEU A 116 2.85 -8.87 -10.95
CA LEU A 116 2.85 -7.90 -9.84
C LEU A 116 3.18 -6.47 -10.27
N SER A 117 3.84 -6.31 -11.39
CA SER A 117 4.21 -5.01 -11.96
C SER A 117 4.87 -4.06 -10.94
N ASN A 118 5.84 -4.58 -10.19
CA ASN A 118 6.60 -3.80 -9.21
C ASN A 118 5.73 -3.25 -8.05
N PHE A 119 4.69 -4.00 -7.64
CA PHE A 119 3.79 -3.60 -6.57
C PHE A 119 4.06 -4.42 -5.29
N LEU A 120 4.39 -3.75 -4.19
CA LEU A 120 4.57 -4.26 -2.82
C LEU A 120 5.49 -5.49 -2.70
N LEU A 121 6.55 -5.62 -3.55
CA LEU A 121 7.38 -6.83 -3.65
C LEU A 121 7.96 -7.30 -2.31
N TYR A 122 8.29 -6.37 -1.42
CA TYR A 122 8.81 -6.71 -0.09
C TYR A 122 7.72 -7.23 0.84
N GLN A 123 6.54 -6.62 0.80
CA GLN A 123 5.44 -6.87 1.73
C GLN A 123 4.61 -8.10 1.38
N ILE A 124 4.61 -8.55 0.10
CA ILE A 124 3.74 -9.64 -0.37
C ILE A 124 4.39 -11.03 -0.35
N SER A 125 5.49 -11.20 0.35
CA SER A 125 6.27 -12.46 0.38
C SER A 125 5.43 -13.69 0.78
N TYR A 126 4.39 -13.52 1.59
CA TYR A 126 3.48 -14.58 2.06
C TYR A 126 2.01 -14.27 1.76
N THR A 127 1.76 -13.34 0.86
CA THR A 127 0.42 -12.89 0.45
C THR A 127 -0.22 -13.89 -0.49
N GLU A 128 -1.48 -14.22 -0.27
CA GLU A 128 -2.28 -14.98 -1.23
C GLU A 128 -2.60 -14.12 -2.45
N LEU A 129 -2.44 -14.68 -3.65
CA LEU A 129 -2.68 -13.97 -4.90
C LEU A 129 -3.95 -14.46 -5.56
N MET A 130 -4.80 -13.54 -6.01
CA MET A 130 -5.98 -13.81 -6.82
C MET A 130 -6.03 -12.93 -8.04
N PHE A 131 -6.36 -13.53 -9.18
CA PHE A 131 -6.45 -12.86 -10.46
C PHE A 131 -7.86 -12.98 -11.00
N PHE A 132 -8.44 -11.84 -11.43
CA PHE A 132 -9.79 -11.74 -11.96
C PHE A 132 -9.74 -11.17 -13.38
N ASP A 133 -10.53 -11.72 -14.28
CA ASP A 133 -10.67 -11.19 -15.64
C ASP A 133 -11.49 -9.91 -15.67
N THR A 134 -12.34 -9.70 -14.67
CA THR A 134 -13.14 -8.49 -14.48
C THR A 134 -12.28 -7.23 -14.51
N LEU A 135 -12.67 -6.22 -15.29
CA LEU A 135 -11.99 -4.93 -15.32
C LEU A 135 -12.25 -4.15 -14.03
N TRP A 136 -11.29 -3.32 -13.60
CA TRP A 136 -11.40 -2.57 -12.35
C TRP A 136 -12.71 -1.77 -12.18
N PRO A 137 -13.24 -1.05 -13.21
CA PRO A 137 -14.50 -0.34 -13.08
C PRO A 137 -15.73 -1.24 -12.86
N GLU A 138 -15.63 -2.51 -13.23
CA GLU A 138 -16.70 -3.51 -13.13
C GLU A 138 -16.55 -4.41 -11.89
N PHE A 139 -15.38 -4.39 -11.24
CA PHE A 139 -15.10 -5.17 -10.03
C PHE A 139 -15.94 -4.64 -8.87
N GLY A 140 -16.92 -5.42 -8.47
CA GLY A 140 -17.92 -5.04 -7.48
C GLY A 140 -17.93 -5.91 -6.22
N GLU A 141 -19.01 -5.75 -5.45
CA GLU A 141 -19.22 -6.47 -4.20
C GLU A 141 -19.25 -7.99 -4.40
N GLU A 142 -19.84 -8.47 -5.50
CA GLU A 142 -19.90 -9.92 -5.79
C GLU A 142 -18.51 -10.52 -6.00
N ASP A 143 -17.62 -9.81 -6.73
CA ASP A 143 -16.26 -10.28 -6.98
C ASP A 143 -15.43 -10.25 -5.69
N LEU A 144 -15.60 -9.19 -4.87
CA LEU A 144 -14.95 -9.11 -3.56
C LEU A 144 -15.41 -10.26 -2.65
N ASN A 145 -16.70 -10.54 -2.60
CA ASN A 145 -17.24 -11.65 -1.81
C ASN A 145 -16.68 -13.00 -2.28
N LYS A 146 -16.60 -13.24 -3.60
CA LYS A 146 -15.94 -14.42 -4.16
C LYS A 146 -14.49 -14.53 -3.70
N ALA A 147 -13.75 -13.43 -3.75
CA ALA A 147 -12.35 -13.39 -3.32
C ALA A 147 -12.22 -13.74 -1.82
N VAL A 148 -13.04 -13.16 -0.96
CA VAL A 148 -13.01 -13.41 0.49
C VAL A 148 -13.39 -14.87 0.81
N VAL A 149 -14.42 -15.42 0.17
CA VAL A 149 -14.83 -16.83 0.32
C VAL A 149 -13.71 -17.77 -0.13
N GLU A 150 -13.08 -17.51 -1.27
CA GLU A 150 -11.98 -18.34 -1.77
C GLU A 150 -10.76 -18.24 -0.86
N PHE A 151 -10.40 -17.02 -0.41
CA PHE A 151 -9.32 -16.82 0.54
C PHE A 151 -9.53 -17.60 1.85
N SER A 152 -10.77 -17.63 2.37
CA SER A 152 -11.09 -18.33 3.63
C SER A 152 -10.87 -19.86 3.57
N LYS A 153 -10.85 -20.43 2.37
CA LYS A 153 -10.61 -21.88 2.16
C LYS A 153 -9.12 -22.23 2.10
N ARG A 154 -8.24 -21.24 1.90
CA ARG A 154 -6.81 -21.47 1.73
C ARG A 154 -6.12 -21.75 3.05
N LYS A 155 -5.25 -22.77 3.06
CA LYS A 155 -4.40 -23.07 4.21
C LYS A 155 -3.09 -22.31 4.09
N ARG A 156 -2.85 -21.39 5.01
CA ARG A 156 -1.63 -20.57 5.04
C ARG A 156 -0.60 -21.20 5.98
N THR A 157 0.60 -21.49 5.48
CA THR A 157 1.65 -22.18 6.25
C THR A 157 2.81 -21.23 6.63
N TYR A 158 2.90 -20.03 6.07
CA TYR A 158 3.96 -19.04 6.34
C TYR A 158 5.39 -19.63 6.29
N GLY A 159 5.64 -20.51 5.30
CA GLY A 159 6.93 -21.18 5.15
C GLY A 159 7.22 -22.29 6.17
N LYS A 160 6.26 -22.67 7.00
CA LYS A 160 6.35 -23.85 7.87
C LYS A 160 5.79 -25.05 7.13
N ALA A 161 6.65 -26.02 6.78
CA ALA A 161 6.24 -27.29 6.20
C ALA A 161 5.46 -28.16 7.22
#